data_9b4676df9bd1b7fa5984144ddd446144
#
_entry.id   9b4676df9bd1b7fa5984144ddd446144
#
_cell.length_a   1.000
_cell.length_b   1.000
_cell.length_c   1.000
_cell.angle_alpha   90.00
_cell.angle_beta   90.00
_cell.angle_gamma   90.00
#
_symmetry.space_group_name_H-M   'P 1'
#
loop_
_entity.id
_entity.type
_entity.pdbx_description
1 polymer ?
#
loop_
_entity_poly.entity_id
_entity_poly.type
_entity_poly.pdbx_seq_one_letter_code
_entity_poly.pdbx_strand_id
1 'polypeptide(L)'
;MFDFSVIDEYQIEITSYCNAACPQCPRNDLGQGINPYMPLVHLARSVIDRAFDTDLCSRLRQIFFCGSYGDPIMHPDFLGILRDFRRKNPTLWLYMHTNGGVHDPEYWAEIAGIMNGYGQIDFGIDGLEDTLHLYRKNVKYSRVMANAQAFIDAGGRAQWNFIVFRHNEHQVEQARALASSMRFHNILVRKTGRFLNHETMEEIPAWPIKNSQQVLEPPINPEYRNTSMMFLPDLKKQYTAVKDYFDTTSIRCDAMIGRKVAINAEGVVLPCNFFNHNLYDARFRDGSLPGANPLSQHNGRNQIADFLSRYGLDNLNIHNNSLAGVFENTMWADLVNSWNNEHRLFECAMTCGSKFTKVWDQGGSVR
;
A
#
# COMPACT_ATOMS: atom_id res chain seq x y z
N MET A 1 8.31 -4.08 -21.16
CA MET A 1 9.51 -3.64 -20.41
C MET A 1 9.17 -2.38 -19.64
N PHE A 2 9.74 -2.18 -18.45
CA PHE A 2 9.67 -0.88 -17.80
C PHE A 2 10.50 0.12 -18.61
N ASP A 3 9.91 1.24 -18.97
CA ASP A 3 10.53 2.27 -19.78
C ASP A 3 10.22 3.65 -19.19
N PHE A 4 11.25 4.41 -18.84
CA PHE A 4 11.13 5.72 -18.24
C PHE A 4 10.26 6.68 -19.06
N SER A 5 10.34 6.60 -20.38
CA SER A 5 9.62 7.51 -21.29
C SER A 5 8.09 7.35 -21.21
N VAL A 6 7.60 6.16 -20.82
CA VAL A 6 6.17 5.87 -20.75
C VAL A 6 5.62 5.87 -19.32
N ILE A 7 6.47 5.86 -18.27
CA ILE A 7 6.01 5.95 -16.89
C ILE A 7 5.37 7.31 -16.64
N ASP A 8 4.10 7.31 -16.23
CA ASP A 8 3.32 8.50 -15.98
C ASP A 8 2.63 8.53 -14.60
N GLU A 9 2.87 7.50 -13.79
CA GLU A 9 2.42 7.45 -12.40
C GLU A 9 3.56 7.02 -11.47
N TYR A 10 3.75 7.77 -10.40
CA TYR A 10 4.66 7.41 -9.33
C TYR A 10 3.91 7.29 -8.01
N GLN A 11 4.02 6.12 -7.37
CA GLN A 11 3.63 5.95 -5.99
C GLN A 11 4.81 6.30 -5.09
N ILE A 12 4.67 7.31 -4.25
CA ILE A 12 5.78 7.80 -3.43
C ILE A 12 5.43 7.64 -1.96
N GLU A 13 6.23 6.88 -1.23
CA GLU A 13 6.25 6.86 0.23
C GLU A 13 7.24 7.93 0.71
N ILE A 14 6.73 9.10 1.07
CA ILE A 14 7.58 10.23 1.48
C ILE A 14 8.06 10.15 2.92
N THR A 15 7.52 9.22 3.70
CA THR A 15 7.88 9.01 5.10
C THR A 15 7.52 7.62 5.54
N SER A 16 8.32 7.02 6.42
CA SER A 16 8.00 5.77 7.11
C SER A 16 7.33 5.99 8.49
N TYR A 17 7.10 7.24 8.89
CA TYR A 17 6.38 7.55 10.13
C TYR A 17 4.87 7.44 9.93
N CYS A 18 4.18 6.92 10.95
CA CYS A 18 2.72 6.87 11.06
C CYS A 18 2.33 7.02 12.52
N ASN A 19 1.26 7.76 12.80
CA ASN A 19 0.69 7.90 14.15
C ASN A 19 -0.14 6.68 14.57
N ALA A 20 -0.66 5.91 13.60
CA ALA A 20 -1.49 4.74 13.86
C ALA A 20 -0.65 3.48 14.15
N ALA A 21 -1.21 2.59 14.98
CA ALA A 21 -0.63 1.29 15.33
C ALA A 21 -1.57 0.13 14.93
N CYS A 22 -1.97 0.11 13.66
CA CYS A 22 -2.91 -0.90 13.14
C CYS A 22 -2.34 -2.32 13.26
N PRO A 23 -3.07 -3.28 13.83
CA PRO A 23 -2.53 -4.61 14.15
C PRO A 23 -2.08 -5.44 12.95
N GLN A 24 -2.68 -5.26 11.79
CA GLN A 24 -2.28 -5.98 10.57
C GLN A 24 -1.36 -5.15 9.65
N CYS A 25 -0.76 -4.06 10.16
CA CYS A 25 0.15 -3.24 9.38
C CYS A 25 1.59 -3.77 9.51
N PRO A 26 2.32 -3.98 8.40
CA PRO A 26 3.70 -4.45 8.44
C PRO A 26 4.65 -3.47 9.14
N ARG A 27 4.31 -2.17 9.18
CA ARG A 27 5.04 -1.17 9.99
C ARG A 27 5.07 -1.53 11.47
N ASN A 28 3.98 -2.10 11.97
CA ASN A 28 3.83 -2.47 13.38
C ASN A 28 4.12 -3.96 13.60
N ASP A 29 4.92 -4.55 12.74
CA ASP A 29 5.25 -5.98 12.77
C ASP A 29 4.00 -6.83 13.04
N LEU A 30 2.96 -6.56 12.25
CA LEU A 30 1.68 -7.26 12.34
C LEU A 30 1.08 -7.27 13.76
N GLY A 31 1.24 -6.17 14.50
CA GLY A 31 0.72 -5.99 15.84
C GLY A 31 1.70 -6.30 16.98
N GLN A 32 2.94 -6.65 16.66
CA GLN A 32 3.98 -6.96 17.64
C GLN A 32 4.75 -5.73 18.16
N GLY A 33 4.61 -4.59 17.50
CA GLY A 33 5.29 -3.34 17.78
C GLY A 33 5.88 -2.73 16.52
N ILE A 34 6.64 -1.66 16.63
CA ILE A 34 7.29 -1.07 15.46
C ILE A 34 8.31 -2.05 14.89
N ASN A 35 8.25 -2.29 13.58
CA ASN A 35 9.19 -3.15 12.86
C ASN A 35 10.63 -2.64 13.06
N PRO A 36 11.50 -3.41 13.73
CA PRO A 36 12.85 -2.97 14.08
C PRO A 36 13.80 -2.89 12.88
N TYR A 37 13.45 -3.47 11.75
CA TYR A 37 14.27 -3.49 10.54
C TYR A 37 13.93 -2.35 9.57
N MET A 38 12.83 -1.66 9.81
CA MET A 38 12.39 -0.54 8.99
C MET A 38 13.04 0.76 9.48
N PRO A 39 13.76 1.50 8.63
CA PRO A 39 14.29 2.80 9.00
C PRO A 39 13.14 3.81 9.20
N LEU A 40 13.24 4.63 10.24
CA LEU A 40 12.32 5.75 10.47
C LEU A 40 12.90 7.00 9.82
N VAL A 41 12.43 7.32 8.61
CA VAL A 41 12.98 8.38 7.77
C VAL A 41 11.88 9.19 7.08
N HIS A 42 12.26 10.41 6.69
CA HIS A 42 11.51 11.25 5.76
C HIS A 42 12.34 11.42 4.48
N LEU A 43 11.72 11.24 3.34
CA LEU A 43 12.34 11.58 2.05
C LEU A 43 12.36 13.10 1.89
N ALA A 44 13.54 13.69 1.92
CA ALA A 44 13.68 15.14 1.95
C ALA A 44 12.99 15.80 0.73
N ARG A 45 12.26 16.90 0.96
CA ARG A 45 11.58 17.67 -0.09
C ARG A 45 12.53 18.09 -1.22
N SER A 46 13.76 18.46 -0.90
CA SER A 46 14.77 18.83 -1.90
C SER A 46 15.18 17.69 -2.81
N VAL A 47 15.16 16.45 -2.31
CA VAL A 47 15.42 15.25 -3.12
C VAL A 47 14.24 14.98 -4.06
N ILE A 48 13.00 15.08 -3.55
CA ILE A 48 11.79 14.96 -4.36
C ILE A 48 11.76 16.04 -5.44
N ASP A 49 12.03 17.30 -5.06
CA ASP A 49 12.00 18.44 -5.98
C ASP A 49 13.01 18.29 -7.13
N ARG A 50 14.22 17.78 -6.82
CA ARG A 50 15.24 17.48 -7.82
C ARG A 50 14.88 16.30 -8.71
N ALA A 51 14.33 15.21 -8.15
CA ALA A 51 13.98 14.01 -8.90
C ALA A 51 12.77 14.21 -9.83
N PHE A 52 11.85 15.06 -9.44
CA PHE A 52 10.63 15.41 -10.19
C PHE A 52 10.73 16.84 -10.70
N ASP A 53 11.56 17.07 -11.71
CA ASP A 53 11.68 18.39 -12.37
C ASP A 53 10.40 18.77 -13.13
N THR A 54 10.38 19.96 -13.71
CA THR A 54 9.20 20.49 -14.44
C THR A 54 8.90 19.68 -15.68
N ASP A 55 9.94 19.23 -16.41
CA ASP A 55 9.77 18.47 -17.65
C ASP A 55 9.13 17.12 -17.36
N LEU A 56 9.63 16.39 -16.35
CA LEU A 56 9.02 15.15 -15.90
C LEU A 56 7.58 15.38 -15.42
N CYS A 57 7.37 16.35 -14.52
CA CYS A 57 6.04 16.64 -13.99
C CYS A 57 5.01 16.98 -15.07
N SER A 58 5.42 17.65 -16.16
CA SER A 58 4.52 18.05 -17.26
C SER A 58 3.87 16.87 -17.98
N ARG A 59 4.53 15.70 -18.00
CA ARG A 59 4.05 14.47 -18.65
C ARG A 59 3.42 13.46 -17.69
N LEU A 60 3.48 13.73 -16.38
CA LEU A 60 2.89 12.83 -15.40
C LEU A 60 1.37 12.96 -15.37
N ARG A 61 0.72 11.81 -15.26
CA ARG A 61 -0.70 11.69 -15.03
C ARG A 61 -1.03 11.82 -13.54
N GLN A 62 -0.23 11.19 -12.68
CA GLN A 62 -0.54 11.07 -11.26
C GLN A 62 0.72 10.94 -10.38
N ILE A 63 0.66 11.59 -9.23
CA ILE A 63 1.49 11.25 -8.06
C ILE A 63 0.56 10.65 -7.00
N PHE A 64 0.90 9.47 -6.52
CA PHE A 64 0.18 8.78 -5.49
C PHE A 64 0.99 8.73 -4.19
N PHE A 65 0.57 9.47 -3.19
CA PHE A 65 1.16 9.44 -1.86
C PHE A 65 0.53 8.32 -1.03
N CYS A 66 1.20 7.20 -0.93
CA CYS A 66 0.77 6.06 -0.13
C CYS A 66 1.98 5.28 0.34
N GLY A 67 2.11 5.14 1.63
CA GLY A 67 3.17 4.34 2.22
C GLY A 67 2.78 2.87 2.39
N SER A 68 3.77 2.01 2.29
CA SER A 68 3.70 0.65 2.82
C SER A 68 3.74 0.66 4.33
N TYR A 69 4.46 1.62 4.88
CA TYR A 69 4.82 1.75 6.29
C TYR A 69 4.41 3.08 6.90
N GLY A 70 4.49 4.18 6.16
CA GLY A 70 4.18 5.51 6.64
C GLY A 70 2.80 6.02 6.26
N ASP A 71 2.43 7.16 6.84
CA ASP A 71 1.29 7.97 6.41
C ASP A 71 1.82 9.32 5.92
N PRO A 72 1.50 9.75 4.69
CA PRO A 72 2.06 10.98 4.09
C PRO A 72 1.93 12.23 4.95
N ILE A 73 0.82 12.33 5.73
CA ILE A 73 0.56 13.47 6.62
C ILE A 73 1.55 13.59 7.79
N MET A 74 2.36 12.56 8.04
CA MET A 74 3.42 12.60 9.06
C MET A 74 4.70 13.25 8.54
N HIS A 75 4.78 13.57 7.24
CA HIS A 75 5.94 14.26 6.70
C HIS A 75 5.90 15.76 7.11
N PRO A 76 6.97 16.29 7.72
CA PRO A 76 6.94 17.65 8.29
C PRO A 76 6.71 18.75 7.26
N ASP A 77 7.10 18.54 6.00
CA ASP A 77 6.93 19.51 4.91
C ASP A 77 5.98 19.02 3.80
N PHE A 78 4.93 18.29 4.18
CA PHE A 78 4.01 17.69 3.21
C PHE A 78 3.30 18.75 2.36
N LEU A 79 2.83 19.85 2.96
CA LEU A 79 2.20 20.95 2.21
C LEU A 79 3.17 21.57 1.20
N GLY A 80 4.45 21.71 1.57
CA GLY A 80 5.49 22.19 0.67
C GLY A 80 5.68 21.28 -0.54
N ILE A 81 5.69 19.95 -0.33
CA ILE A 81 5.79 18.96 -1.40
C ILE A 81 4.58 19.05 -2.34
N LEU A 82 3.36 19.15 -1.81
CA LEU A 82 2.15 19.30 -2.62
C LEU A 82 2.19 20.57 -3.48
N ARG A 83 2.63 21.71 -2.88
CA ARG A 83 2.77 22.98 -3.62
C ARG A 83 3.82 22.91 -4.72
N ASP A 84 4.93 22.20 -4.51
CA ASP A 84 5.95 22.03 -5.55
C ASP A 84 5.41 21.25 -6.75
N PHE A 85 4.71 20.14 -6.52
CA PHE A 85 4.06 19.41 -7.61
C PHE A 85 3.01 20.26 -8.32
N ARG A 86 2.17 20.98 -7.59
CA ARG A 86 1.13 21.84 -8.16
C ARG A 86 1.70 23.00 -8.99
N ARG A 87 2.83 23.58 -8.54
CA ARG A 87 3.55 24.63 -9.29
C ARG A 87 4.13 24.10 -10.60
N LYS A 88 4.67 22.87 -10.60
CA LYS A 88 5.29 22.24 -11.78
C LYS A 88 4.26 21.75 -12.80
N ASN A 89 3.12 21.23 -12.32
CA ASN A 89 2.00 20.83 -13.16
C ASN A 89 0.66 21.18 -12.48
N PRO A 90 -0.03 22.24 -12.92
CA PRO A 90 -1.28 22.70 -12.30
C PRO A 90 -2.42 21.68 -12.36
N THR A 91 -2.40 20.71 -13.27
CA THR A 91 -3.46 19.71 -13.48
C THR A 91 -3.03 18.29 -13.08
N LEU A 92 -1.81 18.11 -12.54
CA LEU A 92 -1.33 16.83 -12.07
C LEU A 92 -2.28 16.23 -11.03
N TRP A 93 -2.71 14.99 -11.23
CA TRP A 93 -3.57 14.34 -10.26
C TRP A 93 -2.78 13.97 -9.01
N LEU A 94 -3.11 14.56 -7.86
CA LEU A 94 -2.51 14.26 -6.57
C LEU A 94 -3.44 13.34 -5.78
N TYR A 95 -3.01 12.12 -5.58
CA TYR A 95 -3.79 11.09 -4.88
C TYR A 95 -3.11 10.70 -3.58
N MET A 96 -3.87 10.49 -2.51
CA MET A 96 -3.33 10.15 -1.20
C MET A 96 -4.21 9.14 -0.46
N HIS A 97 -3.56 8.17 0.21
CA HIS A 97 -4.17 7.39 1.27
C HIS A 97 -3.68 7.86 2.63
N THR A 98 -4.58 7.98 3.59
CA THR A 98 -4.26 8.41 4.96
C THR A 98 -5.24 7.86 5.97
N ASN A 99 -4.81 7.78 7.23
CA ASN A 99 -5.73 7.54 8.35
C ASN A 99 -6.45 8.81 8.83
N GLY A 100 -6.04 10.01 8.37
CA GLY A 100 -6.68 11.29 8.70
C GLY A 100 -6.57 11.75 10.15
N GLY A 101 -5.81 11.04 11.00
CA GLY A 101 -5.87 11.19 12.46
C GLY A 101 -4.96 12.27 13.07
N VAL A 102 -4.25 13.06 12.27
CA VAL A 102 -3.36 14.13 12.74
C VAL A 102 -3.67 15.45 12.07
N HIS A 103 -3.04 16.51 12.56
CA HIS A 103 -3.31 17.90 12.21
C HIS A 103 -4.72 18.37 12.59
N ASP A 104 -4.97 19.64 12.41
CA ASP A 104 -6.28 20.29 12.65
C ASP A 104 -7.06 20.41 11.33
N PRO A 105 -8.34 20.77 11.39
CA PRO A 105 -9.18 20.91 10.22
C PRO A 105 -8.67 21.95 9.21
N GLU A 106 -8.01 23.02 9.67
CA GLU A 106 -7.45 24.08 8.82
C GLU A 106 -6.34 23.54 7.89
N TYR A 107 -5.50 22.63 8.39
CA TYR A 107 -4.48 21.95 7.59
C TYR A 107 -5.10 21.13 6.46
N TRP A 108 -6.22 20.45 6.71
CA TRP A 108 -6.92 19.65 5.70
C TRP A 108 -7.64 20.53 4.66
N ALA A 109 -8.21 21.65 5.10
CA ALA A 109 -8.76 22.65 4.17
C ALA A 109 -7.68 23.23 3.25
N GLU A 110 -6.46 23.44 3.77
CA GLU A 110 -5.33 23.90 2.97
C GLU A 110 -4.89 22.86 1.93
N ILE A 111 -4.86 21.57 2.27
CA ILE A 111 -4.60 20.50 1.28
C ILE A 111 -5.62 20.56 0.15
N ALA A 112 -6.91 20.71 0.46
CA ALA A 112 -7.97 20.84 -0.56
C ALA A 112 -7.70 22.02 -1.50
N GLY A 113 -7.34 23.17 -0.94
CA GLY A 113 -6.96 24.36 -1.71
C GLY A 113 -5.75 24.13 -2.63
N ILE A 114 -4.71 23.44 -2.14
CA ILE A 114 -3.54 23.11 -2.97
C ILE A 114 -3.89 22.11 -4.06
N MET A 115 -4.72 21.09 -3.76
CA MET A 115 -5.18 20.12 -4.77
C MET A 115 -6.03 20.77 -5.86
N ASN A 116 -6.78 21.81 -5.51
CA ASN A 116 -7.53 22.67 -6.45
C ASN A 116 -8.37 21.85 -7.48
N GLY A 117 -9.09 20.83 -7.02
CA GLY A 117 -9.92 19.96 -7.86
C GLY A 117 -9.15 18.87 -8.64
N TYR A 118 -7.84 18.90 -8.66
CA TYR A 118 -7.00 17.88 -9.30
C TYR A 118 -6.35 16.95 -8.27
N GLY A 119 -7.19 16.25 -7.51
CA GLY A 119 -6.73 15.26 -6.57
C GLY A 119 -7.85 14.60 -5.77
N GLN A 120 -7.51 13.57 -5.04
CA GLN A 120 -8.42 12.81 -4.18
C GLN A 120 -7.68 12.31 -2.95
N ILE A 121 -8.37 12.29 -1.82
CA ILE A 121 -7.89 11.65 -0.59
C ILE A 121 -8.81 10.48 -0.23
N ASP A 122 -8.20 9.33 -0.03
CA ASP A 122 -8.84 8.16 0.55
C ASP A 122 -8.57 8.12 2.06
N PHE A 123 -9.59 8.38 2.84
CA PHE A 123 -9.55 8.29 4.29
C PHE A 123 -9.81 6.85 4.74
N GLY A 124 -8.86 6.25 5.43
CA GLY A 124 -8.98 4.90 6.01
C GLY A 124 -9.72 4.95 7.34
N ILE A 125 -11.05 4.80 7.32
CA ILE A 125 -11.93 4.86 8.50
C ILE A 125 -12.63 3.50 8.64
N ASP A 126 -12.03 2.60 9.43
CA ASP A 126 -12.43 1.19 9.50
C ASP A 126 -13.34 0.92 10.72
N GLY A 127 -14.40 1.67 10.84
CA GLY A 127 -15.39 1.59 11.91
C GLY A 127 -15.95 2.95 12.29
N LEU A 128 -17.00 2.96 13.09
CA LEU A 128 -17.59 4.17 13.68
C LEU A 128 -16.93 4.47 15.03
N GLU A 129 -17.52 5.35 15.82
CA GLU A 129 -16.94 5.89 17.07
C GLU A 129 -16.57 4.79 18.08
N ASP A 130 -17.40 3.77 18.17
CA ASP A 130 -17.27 2.64 19.10
C ASP A 130 -16.31 1.53 18.61
N THR A 131 -15.97 1.48 17.31
CA THR A 131 -15.20 0.36 16.74
C THR A 131 -13.92 0.77 16.03
N LEU A 132 -13.78 2.01 15.56
CA LEU A 132 -12.58 2.47 14.83
C LEU A 132 -11.29 2.14 15.59
N HIS A 133 -11.26 2.36 16.89
CA HIS A 133 -10.08 2.17 17.73
C HIS A 133 -9.65 0.71 17.88
N LEU A 134 -10.50 -0.26 17.53
CA LEU A 134 -10.19 -1.67 17.59
C LEU A 134 -9.15 -2.06 16.52
N TYR A 135 -9.21 -1.39 15.36
CA TYR A 135 -8.23 -1.56 14.28
C TYR A 135 -7.29 -0.35 14.10
N ARG A 136 -7.83 0.87 13.99
CA ARG A 136 -7.05 2.10 13.84
C ARG A 136 -6.55 2.61 15.20
N LYS A 137 -5.71 1.82 15.87
CA LYS A 137 -5.16 2.19 17.17
C LYS A 137 -4.42 3.52 17.09
N ASN A 138 -4.54 4.32 18.16
CA ASN A 138 -3.99 5.69 18.27
C ASN A 138 -4.62 6.73 17.31
N VAL A 139 -5.75 6.40 16.70
CA VAL A 139 -6.53 7.33 15.86
C VAL A 139 -7.87 7.63 16.53
N LYS A 140 -8.16 8.92 16.71
CA LYS A 140 -9.43 9.38 17.33
C LYS A 140 -10.48 9.59 16.23
N TYR A 141 -11.63 8.92 16.36
CA TYR A 141 -12.73 9.00 15.41
C TYR A 141 -13.19 10.44 15.16
N SER A 142 -13.45 11.22 16.22
CA SER A 142 -13.91 12.60 16.10
C SER A 142 -12.93 13.49 15.32
N ARG A 143 -11.61 13.26 15.47
CA ARG A 143 -10.59 14.01 14.73
C ARG A 143 -10.60 13.67 13.24
N VAL A 144 -10.65 12.38 12.91
CA VAL A 144 -10.68 11.95 11.50
C VAL A 144 -11.91 12.51 10.79
N MET A 145 -13.08 12.46 11.46
CA MET A 145 -14.34 12.96 10.89
C MET A 145 -14.30 14.48 10.69
N ALA A 146 -13.78 15.23 11.68
CA ALA A 146 -13.62 16.68 11.55
C ALA A 146 -12.64 17.05 10.40
N ASN A 147 -11.54 16.36 10.30
CA ASN A 147 -10.52 16.57 9.27
C ASN A 147 -11.07 16.25 7.85
N ALA A 148 -11.75 15.12 7.72
CA ALA A 148 -12.38 14.75 6.43
C ALA A 148 -13.47 15.76 6.04
N GLN A 149 -14.29 16.21 6.99
CA GLN A 149 -15.31 17.22 6.72
C GLN A 149 -14.70 18.55 6.27
N ALA A 150 -13.65 19.03 6.95
CA ALA A 150 -12.96 20.26 6.56
C ALA A 150 -12.34 20.18 5.16
N PHE A 151 -11.75 19.05 4.80
CA PHE A 151 -11.24 18.80 3.45
C PHE A 151 -12.38 18.87 2.41
N ILE A 152 -13.53 18.23 2.68
CA ILE A 152 -14.70 18.22 1.81
C ILE A 152 -15.31 19.62 1.68
N ASP A 153 -15.47 20.35 2.79
CA ASP A 153 -16.06 21.69 2.83
C ASP A 153 -15.22 22.72 2.06
N ALA A 154 -13.90 22.50 2.05
CA ALA A 154 -12.96 23.28 1.23
C ALA A 154 -12.93 22.86 -0.26
N GLY A 155 -13.82 21.98 -0.71
CA GLY A 155 -13.93 21.52 -2.10
C GLY A 155 -13.06 20.32 -2.44
N GLY A 156 -12.47 19.65 -1.45
CA GLY A 156 -11.66 18.45 -1.64
C GLY A 156 -12.50 17.23 -2.01
N ARG A 157 -11.97 16.37 -2.89
CA ARG A 157 -12.60 15.10 -3.26
C ARG A 157 -12.15 14.01 -2.29
N ALA A 158 -13.00 13.66 -1.32
CA ALA A 158 -12.74 12.62 -0.33
C ALA A 158 -13.44 11.31 -0.68
N GLN A 159 -12.74 10.20 -0.45
CA GLN A 159 -13.29 8.86 -0.49
C GLN A 159 -13.10 8.20 0.87
N TRP A 160 -14.08 7.47 1.34
CA TRP A 160 -14.00 6.69 2.56
C TRP A 160 -13.61 5.25 2.22
N ASN A 161 -12.47 4.77 2.72
CA ASN A 161 -12.08 3.38 2.69
C ASN A 161 -12.44 2.70 4.01
N PHE A 162 -13.29 1.67 3.94
CA PHE A 162 -13.78 0.91 5.10
C PHE A 162 -13.40 -0.55 4.95
N ILE A 163 -12.40 -1.02 5.70
CA ILE A 163 -12.03 -2.44 5.74
C ILE A 163 -12.98 -3.16 6.70
N VAL A 164 -13.64 -4.22 6.22
CA VAL A 164 -14.60 -4.97 7.01
C VAL A 164 -13.91 -6.07 7.81
N PHE A 165 -14.21 -6.07 9.10
CA PHE A 165 -13.88 -7.09 10.08
C PHE A 165 -15.17 -7.56 10.79
N ARG A 166 -15.11 -8.64 11.56
CA ARG A 166 -16.24 -9.11 12.34
C ARG A 166 -16.81 -8.05 13.29
N HIS A 167 -15.93 -7.24 13.92
CA HIS A 167 -16.33 -6.25 14.90
C HIS A 167 -17.02 -5.01 14.31
N ASN A 168 -16.91 -4.77 12.99
CA ASN A 168 -17.50 -3.59 12.33
C ASN A 168 -18.44 -3.93 11.17
N GLU A 169 -18.64 -5.21 10.81
CA GLU A 169 -19.47 -5.59 9.65
C GLU A 169 -20.93 -5.10 9.76
N HIS A 170 -21.45 -4.99 10.98
CA HIS A 170 -22.80 -4.50 11.26
C HIS A 170 -22.94 -2.98 11.03
N GLN A 171 -21.84 -2.24 10.88
CA GLN A 171 -21.81 -0.79 10.71
C GLN A 171 -21.74 -0.33 9.25
N VAL A 172 -21.61 -1.25 8.30
CA VAL A 172 -21.37 -0.92 6.88
C VAL A 172 -22.47 0.01 6.34
N GLU A 173 -23.74 -0.31 6.55
CA GLU A 173 -24.85 0.51 6.04
C GLU A 173 -24.94 1.87 6.75
N GLN A 174 -24.65 1.92 8.04
CA GLN A 174 -24.58 3.19 8.78
C GLN A 174 -23.41 4.05 8.28
N ALA A 175 -22.26 3.44 7.98
CA ALA A 175 -21.11 4.14 7.40
C ALA A 175 -21.44 4.69 6.00
N ARG A 176 -22.19 3.95 5.16
CA ARG A 176 -22.66 4.43 3.86
C ARG A 176 -23.55 5.66 3.98
N ALA A 177 -24.53 5.61 4.88
CA ALA A 177 -25.45 6.73 5.14
C ALA A 177 -24.68 7.96 5.64
N LEU A 178 -23.74 7.77 6.56
CA LEU A 178 -22.91 8.85 7.10
C LEU A 178 -21.97 9.44 6.04
N ALA A 179 -21.31 8.60 5.22
CA ALA A 179 -20.47 9.06 4.12
C ALA A 179 -21.26 9.94 3.13
N SER A 180 -22.49 9.53 2.80
CA SER A 180 -23.39 10.31 1.95
C SER A 180 -23.76 11.65 2.58
N SER A 181 -24.16 11.66 3.87
CA SER A 181 -24.55 12.90 4.58
C SER A 181 -23.38 13.88 4.71
N MET A 182 -22.15 13.39 4.85
CA MET A 182 -20.93 14.18 4.89
C MET A 182 -20.41 14.59 3.51
N ARG A 183 -21.05 14.15 2.43
CA ARG A 183 -20.66 14.43 1.04
C ARG A 183 -19.31 13.83 0.64
N PHE A 184 -18.95 12.67 1.19
CA PHE A 184 -17.87 11.89 0.58
C PHE A 184 -18.23 11.56 -0.87
N HIS A 185 -17.25 11.66 -1.77
CA HIS A 185 -17.47 11.32 -3.18
C HIS A 185 -17.89 9.85 -3.34
N ASN A 186 -17.31 8.95 -2.54
CA ASN A 186 -17.61 7.53 -2.53
C ASN A 186 -17.20 6.90 -1.20
N ILE A 187 -17.78 5.72 -0.89
CA ILE A 187 -17.29 4.81 0.14
C ILE A 187 -16.95 3.47 -0.47
N LEU A 188 -15.70 3.03 -0.28
CA LEU A 188 -15.24 1.71 -0.69
C LEU A 188 -15.24 0.76 0.50
N VAL A 189 -16.13 -0.20 0.47
CA VAL A 189 -16.17 -1.30 1.44
C VAL A 189 -15.17 -2.37 0.99
N ARG A 190 -14.09 -2.54 1.76
CA ARG A 190 -12.94 -3.36 1.41
C ARG A 190 -13.00 -4.74 2.07
N LYS A 191 -12.76 -5.78 1.27
CA LYS A 191 -12.61 -7.18 1.71
C LYS A 191 -11.13 -7.46 1.97
N THR A 192 -10.72 -7.54 3.24
CA THR A 192 -9.30 -7.79 3.54
C THR A 192 -8.87 -9.21 3.19
N GLY A 193 -7.73 -9.35 2.49
CA GLY A 193 -7.07 -10.64 2.25
C GLY A 193 -6.07 -11.05 3.34
N ARG A 194 -5.91 -10.24 4.40
CA ARG A 194 -4.87 -10.45 5.42
C ARG A 194 -5.15 -11.59 6.40
N PHE A 195 -6.31 -12.22 6.30
CA PHE A 195 -6.65 -13.45 7.03
C PHE A 195 -6.30 -14.72 6.25
N LEU A 196 -5.54 -14.62 5.18
CA LEU A 196 -5.06 -15.79 4.46
C LEU A 196 -3.62 -16.10 4.86
N ASN A 197 -3.39 -17.35 5.27
CA ASN A 197 -2.05 -17.91 5.33
C ASN A 197 -1.62 -18.32 3.92
N HIS A 198 -0.62 -17.63 3.38
CA HIS A 198 -0.14 -17.84 2.02
C HIS A 198 0.62 -19.15 1.82
N GLU A 199 1.08 -19.79 2.91
CA GLU A 199 1.82 -21.04 2.89
C GLU A 199 0.88 -22.24 2.84
N THR A 200 -0.06 -22.27 3.80
CA THR A 200 -1.02 -23.38 3.91
C THR A 200 -2.23 -23.18 3.01
N MET A 201 -2.41 -21.96 2.48
CA MET A 201 -3.61 -21.53 1.77
C MET A 201 -4.87 -21.77 2.62
N GLU A 202 -4.77 -21.48 3.90
CA GLU A 202 -5.87 -21.61 4.86
C GLU A 202 -6.22 -20.25 5.46
N GLU A 203 -7.46 -20.14 5.91
CA GLU A 203 -7.91 -18.97 6.62
C GLU A 203 -7.27 -18.91 8.01
N ILE A 204 -6.78 -17.72 8.39
CA ILE A 204 -6.41 -17.40 9.75
C ILE A 204 -7.70 -16.98 10.46
N PRO A 205 -8.23 -17.82 11.37
CA PRO A 205 -9.56 -17.57 11.96
C PRO A 205 -9.58 -16.37 12.91
N ALA A 206 -8.42 -16.05 13.50
CA ALA A 206 -8.27 -14.92 14.39
C ALA A 206 -6.82 -14.42 14.35
N TRP A 207 -6.67 -13.09 14.24
CA TRP A 207 -5.36 -12.43 14.26
C TRP A 207 -5.08 -11.90 15.67
N PRO A 208 -4.05 -12.40 16.36
CA PRO A 208 -3.72 -11.98 17.71
C PRO A 208 -3.17 -10.54 17.73
N ILE A 209 -3.48 -9.81 18.80
CA ILE A 209 -2.93 -8.48 19.05
C ILE A 209 -2.04 -8.58 20.29
N LYS A 210 -0.75 -8.26 20.15
CA LYS A 210 0.21 -8.31 21.25
C LYS A 210 -0.26 -7.49 22.46
N ASN A 211 -0.07 -8.07 23.64
CA ASN A 211 -0.44 -7.46 24.91
C ASN A 211 -1.93 -7.11 25.03
N SER A 212 -2.79 -7.82 24.32
CA SER A 212 -4.24 -7.65 24.36
C SER A 212 -4.94 -9.01 24.37
N GLN A 213 -6.09 -9.07 25.04
CA GLN A 213 -7.01 -10.22 24.90
C GLN A 213 -7.88 -10.09 23.64
N GLN A 214 -7.82 -8.95 22.97
CA GLN A 214 -8.57 -8.72 21.74
C GLN A 214 -7.87 -9.42 20.57
N VAL A 215 -8.68 -9.96 19.67
CA VAL A 215 -8.25 -10.51 18.39
C VAL A 215 -9.01 -9.82 17.26
N LEU A 216 -8.42 -9.76 16.09
CA LEU A 216 -9.16 -9.41 14.89
C LEU A 216 -9.65 -10.69 14.22
N GLU A 217 -10.90 -10.69 13.81
CA GLU A 217 -11.52 -11.82 13.12
C GLU A 217 -12.05 -11.36 11.75
N PRO A 218 -12.02 -12.25 10.74
CA PRO A 218 -12.65 -11.97 9.45
C PRO A 218 -14.17 -11.78 9.63
N PRO A 219 -14.84 -11.07 8.71
CA PRO A 219 -16.29 -10.92 8.77
C PRO A 219 -16.98 -12.28 8.68
N ILE A 220 -18.14 -12.42 9.34
CA ILE A 220 -18.98 -13.62 9.26
C ILE A 220 -19.80 -13.59 7.98
N ASN A 221 -20.31 -12.41 7.60
CA ASN A 221 -21.10 -12.25 6.39
C ASN A 221 -20.25 -12.59 5.15
N PRO A 222 -20.63 -13.60 4.35
CA PRO A 222 -19.89 -14.00 3.16
C PRO A 222 -19.72 -12.88 2.13
N GLU A 223 -20.64 -11.92 2.09
CA GLU A 223 -20.58 -10.76 1.21
C GLU A 223 -19.32 -9.93 1.46
N TYR A 224 -18.87 -9.83 2.71
CA TYR A 224 -17.70 -9.03 3.10
C TYR A 224 -16.40 -9.86 3.19
N ARG A 225 -16.46 -11.16 2.98
CA ARG A 225 -15.28 -12.03 2.97
C ARG A 225 -14.52 -11.88 1.66
N ASN A 226 -13.19 -11.96 1.75
CA ASN A 226 -12.34 -11.90 0.57
C ASN A 226 -12.60 -13.12 -0.34
N THR A 227 -12.83 -12.86 -1.62
CA THR A 227 -13.15 -13.89 -2.61
C THR A 227 -12.04 -14.91 -2.82
N SER A 228 -10.77 -14.55 -2.57
CA SER A 228 -9.65 -15.50 -2.60
C SER A 228 -9.85 -16.67 -1.67
N MET A 229 -10.50 -16.45 -0.51
CA MET A 229 -10.84 -17.53 0.43
C MET A 229 -11.80 -18.55 -0.15
N MET A 230 -12.64 -18.15 -1.11
CA MET A 230 -13.64 -19.02 -1.75
C MET A 230 -13.03 -19.91 -2.84
N PHE A 231 -11.94 -19.49 -3.47
CA PHE A 231 -11.28 -20.22 -4.57
C PHE A 231 -10.15 -21.16 -4.11
N LEU A 232 -9.73 -21.07 -2.87
CA LEU A 232 -8.67 -21.91 -2.32
C LEU A 232 -8.94 -23.42 -2.44
N PRO A 233 -10.16 -23.93 -2.16
CA PRO A 233 -10.46 -25.34 -2.33
C PRO A 233 -10.25 -25.82 -3.78
N ASP A 234 -10.51 -24.97 -4.77
CA ASP A 234 -10.36 -25.32 -6.18
C ASP A 234 -8.89 -25.30 -6.62
N LEU A 235 -8.08 -24.38 -6.08
CA LEU A 235 -6.63 -24.42 -6.30
C LEU A 235 -6.01 -25.68 -5.70
N LYS A 236 -6.38 -26.05 -4.48
CA LYS A 236 -5.91 -27.29 -3.83
C LYS A 236 -6.28 -28.57 -4.61
N LYS A 237 -7.35 -28.56 -5.39
CA LYS A 237 -7.72 -29.69 -6.27
C LYS A 237 -6.89 -29.75 -7.55
N GLN A 238 -6.44 -28.59 -8.06
CA GLN A 238 -5.73 -28.50 -9.35
C GLN A 238 -4.21 -28.68 -9.21
N TYR A 239 -3.64 -28.33 -8.06
CA TYR A 239 -2.20 -28.32 -7.82
C TYR A 239 -1.85 -29.15 -6.59
N THR A 240 -0.81 -29.97 -6.72
CA THR A 240 -0.33 -30.85 -5.62
C THR A 240 0.26 -30.00 -4.50
N ALA A 241 0.95 -28.90 -4.86
CA ALA A 241 1.46 -27.91 -3.93
C ALA A 241 1.15 -26.50 -4.45
N VAL A 242 0.99 -25.55 -3.55
CA VAL A 242 0.79 -24.13 -3.89
C VAL A 242 1.96 -23.60 -4.71
N LYS A 243 3.16 -24.08 -4.42
CA LYS A 243 4.37 -23.76 -5.18
C LYS A 243 4.22 -24.06 -6.67
N ASP A 244 3.60 -25.20 -7.05
CA ASP A 244 3.43 -25.59 -8.45
C ASP A 244 2.59 -24.57 -9.22
N TYR A 245 1.61 -23.95 -8.56
CA TYR A 245 0.84 -22.86 -9.15
C TYR A 245 1.69 -21.63 -9.40
N PHE A 246 2.48 -21.20 -8.41
CA PHE A 246 3.32 -20.01 -8.53
C PHE A 246 4.46 -20.19 -9.53
N ASP A 247 5.01 -21.41 -9.64
CA ASP A 247 6.06 -21.72 -10.59
C ASP A 247 5.56 -21.76 -12.04
N THR A 248 4.27 -22.01 -12.25
CA THR A 248 3.70 -22.21 -13.59
C THR A 248 2.76 -21.10 -14.06
N THR A 249 2.33 -20.19 -13.17
CA THR A 249 1.41 -19.11 -13.54
C THR A 249 2.07 -18.09 -14.46
N SER A 250 1.32 -17.61 -15.47
CA SER A 250 1.78 -16.46 -16.29
C SER A 250 1.67 -15.17 -15.50
N ILE A 251 2.70 -14.34 -15.54
CA ILE A 251 2.72 -13.05 -14.84
C ILE A 251 2.31 -11.94 -15.80
N ARG A 252 1.29 -11.19 -15.40
CA ARG A 252 0.83 -9.97 -16.08
C ARG A 252 0.97 -8.80 -15.13
N CYS A 253 2.11 -8.14 -15.18
CA CYS A 253 2.47 -7.10 -14.22
C CYS A 253 1.57 -5.86 -14.32
N ASP A 254 0.77 -5.59 -13.30
CA ASP A 254 -0.14 -4.45 -13.24
C ASP A 254 0.61 -3.11 -13.16
N ALA A 255 1.81 -3.08 -12.57
CA ALA A 255 2.62 -1.87 -12.52
C ALA A 255 3.12 -1.49 -13.92
N MET A 256 3.61 -2.46 -14.69
CA MET A 256 4.07 -2.23 -16.06
C MET A 256 2.92 -1.81 -17.00
N ILE A 257 1.77 -2.49 -16.91
CA ILE A 257 0.57 -2.16 -17.70
C ILE A 257 0.03 -0.79 -17.33
N GLY A 258 -0.02 -0.47 -16.04
CA GLY A 258 -0.46 0.81 -15.50
C GLY A 258 0.55 1.94 -15.65
N ARG A 259 1.73 1.67 -16.26
CA ARG A 259 2.81 2.65 -16.46
C ARG A 259 3.25 3.32 -15.16
N LYS A 260 3.38 2.55 -14.10
CA LYS A 260 3.64 3.04 -12.75
C LYS A 260 4.81 2.33 -12.09
N VAL A 261 5.46 3.03 -11.16
CA VAL A 261 6.51 2.52 -10.29
C VAL A 261 6.34 3.09 -8.88
N ALA A 262 7.05 2.51 -7.91
CA ALA A 262 7.05 2.98 -6.53
C ALA A 262 8.41 3.57 -6.14
N ILE A 263 8.40 4.53 -5.21
CA ILE A 263 9.59 5.06 -4.54
C ILE A 263 9.32 4.96 -3.05
N ASN A 264 10.22 4.32 -2.31
CA ASN A 264 10.09 4.19 -0.88
C ASN A 264 10.63 5.41 -0.10
N ALA A 265 10.45 5.43 1.23
CA ALA A 265 10.86 6.54 2.07
C ALA A 265 12.39 6.77 2.13
N GLU A 266 13.20 5.78 1.74
CA GLU A 266 14.65 5.92 1.58
C GLU A 266 15.06 6.43 0.19
N GLY A 267 14.10 6.65 -0.72
CA GLY A 267 14.35 7.12 -2.08
C GLY A 267 14.68 6.01 -3.08
N VAL A 268 14.53 4.74 -2.72
CA VAL A 268 14.76 3.60 -3.63
C VAL A 268 13.59 3.46 -4.59
N VAL A 269 13.87 3.43 -5.89
CA VAL A 269 12.89 3.19 -6.96
C VAL A 269 12.67 1.71 -7.14
N LEU A 270 11.42 1.29 -7.02
CA LEU A 270 10.99 -0.10 -7.01
C LEU A 270 9.97 -0.36 -8.12
N PRO A 271 9.90 -1.58 -8.68
CA PRO A 271 8.92 -1.91 -9.71
C PRO A 271 7.46 -1.68 -9.28
N CYS A 272 7.16 -1.94 -8.02
CA CYS A 272 5.85 -1.70 -7.42
C CYS A 272 5.93 -1.67 -5.89
N ASN A 273 4.84 -1.27 -5.26
CA ASN A 273 4.73 -1.16 -3.80
C ASN A 273 4.90 -2.51 -3.06
N PHE A 274 4.58 -3.64 -3.70
CA PHE A 274 4.75 -4.96 -3.08
C PHE A 274 6.23 -5.30 -2.82
N PHE A 275 7.14 -4.79 -3.63
CA PHE A 275 8.57 -4.89 -3.36
C PHE A 275 8.94 -4.20 -2.05
N ASN A 276 8.37 -3.02 -1.79
CA ASN A 276 8.62 -2.29 -0.55
C ASN A 276 8.09 -3.05 0.68
N HIS A 277 6.91 -3.67 0.59
CA HIS A 277 6.33 -4.46 1.68
C HIS A 277 7.24 -5.58 2.17
N ASN A 278 7.99 -6.20 1.25
CA ASN A 278 8.85 -7.33 1.57
C ASN A 278 10.28 -6.91 1.94
N LEU A 279 10.70 -5.70 1.59
CA LEU A 279 12.08 -5.25 1.80
C LEU A 279 12.47 -5.19 3.28
N TYR A 280 11.53 -4.84 4.15
CA TYR A 280 11.72 -4.73 5.60
C TYR A 280 10.89 -5.73 6.40
N ASP A 281 10.47 -6.82 5.78
CA ASP A 281 9.75 -7.85 6.52
C ASP A 281 10.70 -8.50 7.54
N ALA A 282 10.42 -8.28 8.82
CA ALA A 282 11.22 -8.80 9.94
C ALA A 282 11.41 -10.32 9.88
N ARG A 283 10.38 -11.03 9.39
CA ARG A 283 10.40 -12.49 9.26
C ARG A 283 11.45 -13.02 8.28
N PHE A 284 11.96 -12.14 7.40
CA PHE A 284 12.94 -12.51 6.38
C PHE A 284 14.38 -12.18 6.79
N ARG A 285 14.59 -11.33 7.79
CA ARG A 285 15.93 -10.86 8.14
C ARG A 285 16.68 -11.71 9.16
N ASP A 286 15.99 -12.38 10.08
CA ASP A 286 16.63 -13.20 11.09
C ASP A 286 16.40 -14.72 10.98
N GLY A 287 15.53 -15.15 10.07
CA GLY A 287 15.24 -16.57 9.84
C GLY A 287 14.57 -17.29 11.03
N SER A 288 14.19 -16.55 12.07
CA SER A 288 13.87 -17.12 13.39
C SER A 288 12.39 -17.31 13.66
N LEU A 289 11.46 -16.85 12.80
CA LEU A 289 10.03 -16.95 13.06
C LEU A 289 9.36 -18.06 12.28
N PRO A 290 8.66 -18.99 12.97
CA PRO A 290 7.72 -19.89 12.32
C PRO A 290 6.56 -19.07 11.72
N GLY A 291 6.29 -19.25 10.43
CA GLY A 291 5.21 -18.58 9.70
C GLY A 291 5.66 -17.52 8.70
N ALA A 292 6.95 -17.33 8.50
CA ALA A 292 7.46 -16.67 7.30
C ALA A 292 7.09 -17.49 6.07
N ASN A 293 6.58 -16.86 5.01
CA ASN A 293 6.21 -17.58 3.80
C ASN A 293 7.46 -18.25 3.17
N PRO A 294 7.64 -19.58 3.27
CA PRO A 294 8.83 -20.26 2.75
C PRO A 294 8.95 -20.12 1.24
N LEU A 295 7.84 -19.81 0.54
CA LEU A 295 7.83 -19.62 -0.91
C LEU A 295 8.43 -18.28 -1.33
N SER A 296 8.46 -17.28 -0.44
CA SER A 296 9.17 -16.01 -0.69
C SER A 296 10.64 -16.05 -0.29
N GLN A 297 11.09 -17.14 0.34
CA GLN A 297 12.46 -17.37 0.76
C GLN A 297 13.17 -18.36 -0.19
N HIS A 298 14.18 -17.90 -0.89
CA HIS A 298 15.11 -18.79 -1.55
C HIS A 298 16.29 -19.05 -0.61
N ASN A 299 16.44 -20.30 -0.12
CA ASN A 299 17.47 -20.70 0.85
C ASN A 299 17.44 -19.90 2.18
N GLY A 300 16.25 -19.56 2.70
CA GLY A 300 16.11 -18.82 3.94
C GLY A 300 16.37 -17.31 3.84
N ARG A 301 16.52 -16.78 2.61
CA ARG A 301 16.73 -15.36 2.35
C ARG A 301 15.50 -14.70 1.72
N ASN A 302 15.35 -13.39 1.93
CA ASN A 302 14.31 -12.60 1.29
C ASN A 302 14.61 -12.46 -0.22
N GLN A 303 13.80 -13.10 -1.08
CA GLN A 303 13.99 -13.08 -2.53
C GLN A 303 14.07 -11.67 -3.11
N ILE A 304 13.29 -10.72 -2.61
CA ILE A 304 13.29 -9.34 -3.10
C ILE A 304 14.56 -8.62 -2.67
N ALA A 305 14.98 -8.76 -1.41
CA ALA A 305 16.21 -8.17 -0.93
C ALA A 305 17.43 -8.74 -1.67
N ASP A 306 17.45 -10.06 -1.89
CA ASP A 306 18.51 -10.73 -2.66
C ASP A 306 18.51 -10.29 -4.12
N PHE A 307 17.33 -10.14 -4.73
CA PHE A 307 17.22 -9.65 -6.10
C PHE A 307 17.76 -8.22 -6.22
N LEU A 308 17.29 -7.31 -5.37
CA LEU A 308 17.69 -5.90 -5.44
C LEU A 308 19.16 -5.69 -5.06
N SER A 309 19.72 -6.51 -4.15
CA SER A 309 21.12 -6.39 -3.74
C SER A 309 22.13 -6.63 -4.88
N ARG A 310 21.72 -7.40 -5.91
CA ARG A 310 22.58 -7.65 -7.09
C ARG A 310 22.87 -6.40 -7.90
N TYR A 311 21.95 -5.43 -7.85
CA TYR A 311 22.03 -4.18 -8.61
C TYR A 311 22.53 -3.01 -7.78
N GLY A 312 22.60 -3.18 -6.45
CA GLY A 312 22.95 -2.16 -5.48
C GLY A 312 21.81 -1.15 -5.25
N LEU A 313 21.34 -1.06 -4.03
CA LEU A 313 20.25 -0.13 -3.67
C LEU A 313 20.62 1.32 -3.96
N ASP A 314 21.90 1.69 -3.83
CA ASP A 314 22.39 3.04 -4.13
C ASP A 314 22.24 3.40 -5.62
N ASN A 315 22.36 2.43 -6.52
CA ASN A 315 22.16 2.63 -7.96
C ASN A 315 20.67 2.78 -8.34
N LEU A 316 19.79 2.33 -7.47
CA LEU A 316 18.33 2.44 -7.63
C LEU A 316 17.75 3.61 -6.85
N ASN A 317 18.57 4.49 -6.26
CA ASN A 317 18.16 5.50 -5.31
C ASN A 317 18.24 6.91 -5.90
N ILE A 318 17.15 7.68 -5.77
CA ILE A 318 17.03 9.06 -6.24
C ILE A 318 17.87 10.08 -5.44
N HIS A 319 18.45 9.68 -4.32
CA HIS A 319 19.46 10.49 -3.65
C HIS A 319 20.74 10.62 -4.49
N ASN A 320 21.11 9.55 -5.20
CA ASN A 320 22.37 9.39 -5.89
C ASN A 320 22.23 9.53 -7.40
N ASN A 321 21.04 9.27 -7.95
CA ASN A 321 20.80 9.18 -9.39
C ASN A 321 19.58 10.00 -9.82
N SER A 322 19.55 10.41 -11.09
CA SER A 322 18.31 10.88 -11.71
C SER A 322 17.34 9.70 -11.91
N LEU A 323 16.04 9.97 -11.96
CA LEU A 323 15.06 8.92 -12.28
C LEU A 323 15.38 8.24 -13.62
N ALA A 324 15.76 9.00 -14.66
CA ALA A 324 16.16 8.44 -15.94
C ALA A 324 17.35 7.45 -15.77
N GLY A 325 18.39 7.85 -15.02
CA GLY A 325 19.55 6.99 -14.77
C GLY A 325 19.20 5.71 -14.01
N VAL A 326 18.26 5.75 -13.08
CA VAL A 326 17.77 4.53 -12.41
C VAL A 326 17.14 3.55 -13.42
N PHE A 327 16.45 4.04 -14.45
CA PHE A 327 15.84 3.17 -15.46
C PHE A 327 16.84 2.58 -16.46
N GLU A 328 18.06 3.07 -16.52
CA GLU A 328 19.16 2.46 -17.31
C GLU A 328 19.71 1.18 -16.64
N ASN A 329 19.36 0.93 -15.36
CA ASN A 329 19.80 -0.26 -14.64
C ASN A 329 19.21 -1.53 -15.25
N THR A 330 20.03 -2.57 -15.40
CA THR A 330 19.61 -3.88 -15.97
C THR A 330 18.56 -4.60 -15.13
N MET A 331 18.38 -4.22 -13.86
CA MET A 331 17.36 -4.74 -12.95
C MET A 331 15.96 -4.80 -13.59
N TRP A 332 15.60 -3.80 -14.37
CA TRP A 332 14.29 -3.72 -15.02
C TRP A 332 14.08 -4.81 -16.07
N ALA A 333 15.11 -5.08 -16.88
CA ALA A 333 15.08 -6.13 -17.88
C ALA A 333 15.13 -7.52 -17.23
N ASP A 334 16.00 -7.70 -16.24
CA ASP A 334 16.18 -8.97 -15.55
C ASP A 334 14.93 -9.38 -14.77
N LEU A 335 14.22 -8.42 -14.16
CA LEU A 335 12.94 -8.67 -13.53
C LEU A 335 11.93 -9.24 -14.54
N VAL A 336 11.76 -8.60 -15.68
CA VAL A 336 10.81 -9.05 -16.72
C VAL A 336 11.22 -10.42 -17.27
N ASN A 337 12.50 -10.63 -17.52
CA ASN A 337 13.03 -11.90 -18.00
C ASN A 337 12.82 -13.03 -16.99
N SER A 338 12.88 -12.73 -15.67
CA SER A 338 12.68 -13.72 -14.60
C SER A 338 11.28 -14.35 -14.61
N TRP A 339 10.27 -13.68 -15.13
CA TRP A 339 8.87 -14.16 -15.07
C TRP A 339 8.64 -15.46 -15.86
N ASN A 340 9.49 -15.79 -16.80
CA ASN A 340 9.35 -16.97 -17.68
C ASN A 340 10.32 -18.09 -17.33
N ASN A 341 11.03 -18.02 -16.19
CA ASN A 341 12.03 -19.00 -15.80
C ASN A 341 11.93 -19.36 -14.30
N GLU A 342 12.79 -20.27 -13.85
CA GLU A 342 12.86 -20.75 -12.47
C GLU A 342 13.28 -19.69 -11.44
N HIS A 343 13.79 -18.54 -11.89
CA HIS A 343 14.21 -17.44 -11.01
C HIS A 343 13.11 -16.39 -10.76
N ARG A 344 11.86 -16.70 -11.15
CA ARG A 344 10.76 -15.78 -10.92
C ARG A 344 10.57 -15.49 -9.44
N LEU A 345 10.30 -14.23 -9.15
CA LEU A 345 10.00 -13.82 -7.78
C LEU A 345 8.59 -14.29 -7.40
N PHE A 346 8.48 -14.91 -6.23
CA PHE A 346 7.21 -15.37 -5.69
C PHE A 346 6.18 -14.23 -5.61
N GLU A 347 6.61 -13.04 -5.16
CA GLU A 347 5.74 -11.88 -5.05
C GLU A 347 5.11 -11.48 -6.40
N CYS A 348 5.86 -11.54 -7.49
CA CYS A 348 5.32 -11.26 -8.82
C CYS A 348 4.28 -12.30 -9.24
N ALA A 349 4.54 -13.59 -8.97
CA ALA A 349 3.61 -14.68 -9.27
C ALA A 349 2.34 -14.60 -8.41
N MET A 350 2.48 -14.27 -7.13
CA MET A 350 1.39 -14.14 -6.18
C MET A 350 0.49 -12.93 -6.52
N THR A 351 1.08 -11.78 -6.78
CA THR A 351 0.34 -10.52 -6.97
C THR A 351 -0.19 -10.36 -8.39
N CYS A 352 0.59 -10.78 -9.38
CA CYS A 352 0.34 -10.54 -10.81
C CYS A 352 0.15 -11.83 -11.63
N GLY A 353 0.04 -12.99 -10.99
CA GLY A 353 -0.24 -14.26 -11.66
C GLY A 353 -1.64 -14.28 -12.29
N SER A 354 -1.73 -14.66 -13.56
CA SER A 354 -2.92 -14.49 -14.40
C SER A 354 -4.17 -15.21 -13.91
N LYS A 355 -4.02 -16.31 -13.15
CA LYS A 355 -5.14 -17.03 -12.55
C LYS A 355 -5.54 -16.48 -11.19
N PHE A 356 -4.61 -15.83 -10.50
CA PHE A 356 -4.80 -15.36 -9.13
C PHE A 356 -5.30 -13.91 -9.06
N THR A 357 -5.07 -13.08 -10.06
CA THR A 357 -5.56 -11.68 -10.10
C THR A 357 -7.08 -11.56 -10.01
N LYS A 358 -7.84 -12.59 -10.41
CA LYS A 358 -9.30 -12.64 -10.19
C LYS A 358 -9.69 -13.10 -8.78
N VAL A 359 -8.78 -13.78 -8.09
CA VAL A 359 -8.98 -14.43 -6.79
C VAL A 359 -8.42 -13.54 -5.67
N TRP A 360 -7.31 -12.88 -5.98
CA TRP A 360 -6.53 -12.04 -5.07
C TRP A 360 -6.91 -10.57 -5.18
N ASP A 361 -8.21 -10.32 -5.17
CA ASP A 361 -8.67 -8.96 -5.05
C ASP A 361 -8.36 -8.44 -3.64
N GLN A 362 -7.13 -7.94 -3.46
CA GLN A 362 -6.69 -7.30 -2.21
C GLN A 362 -7.55 -6.07 -1.86
N GLY A 363 -8.49 -5.73 -2.69
CA GLY A 363 -9.34 -4.58 -2.55
C GLY A 363 -10.71 -4.74 -3.18
N GLY A 364 -11.23 -5.98 -3.30
CA GLY A 364 -12.61 -6.19 -3.72
C GLY A 364 -13.53 -5.20 -3.00
N SER A 365 -14.09 -4.26 -3.75
CA SER A 365 -15.11 -3.37 -3.22
C SER A 365 -16.46 -4.02 -3.41
N VAL A 366 -17.27 -4.07 -2.38
CA VAL A 366 -18.70 -4.28 -2.52
C VAL A 366 -19.26 -2.98 -3.07
N ARG A 367 -19.76 -3.03 -4.32
CA ARG A 367 -20.47 -1.91 -4.93
C ARG A 367 -21.85 -1.72 -4.35
#